data_ab798968fc9643772982e71c40906bd5
#
_entry.id   ab798968fc9643772982e71c40906bd5
#
_cell.length_a   1.000
_cell.length_b   1.000
_cell.length_c   1.000
_cell.angle_alpha   90.00
_cell.angle_beta   90.00
_cell.angle_gamma   90.00
#
_symmetry.space_group_name_H-M   'P 1'
#
loop_
_entity.id
_entity.type
_entity.pdbx_description
1 polymer ?
#
loop_
_entity_poly.entity_id
_entity_poly.type
_entity_poly.pdbx_seq_one_letter_code
_entity_poly.pdbx_strand_id
1 'polypeptide(L)'
;MMTRKQDQEIDHAFLEMRVRDAWEYRKKTVDTSSCRVIFGEADFLPGLVIDKFSDVLVVESLALGIDRMKEEIVDILKAVLSEDGITIRGVYERSDAKVRQNEGMERVKGFIGEEFDTKVEIVENGVRYMVDVKDGQKTGFFLDQKYNRLAIQRLCKDAEVLDCFTHTGSFALNAGIAGAKHVTGVDASELGIEQARENARLNGLEDRVEFVCADVFDLLPKLEEE
;
A
#
# COMPACT_ATOMS: atom_id res chain seq x y z
N MET A 1 10.02 17.82 11.87
CA MET A 1 10.96 18.95 11.61
C MET A 1 11.59 18.71 10.24
N MET A 2 11.43 19.65 9.30
CA MET A 2 11.93 19.52 7.91
C MET A 2 13.42 19.83 7.79
N THR A 3 13.94 20.74 8.62
CA THR A 3 15.35 21.13 8.66
C THR A 3 15.78 21.52 10.07
N ARG A 4 17.09 21.39 10.37
CA ARG A 4 17.72 21.89 11.61
C ARG A 4 18.48 23.20 11.40
N LYS A 5 18.55 23.68 10.14
CA LYS A 5 19.22 24.95 9.80
C LYS A 5 18.20 26.07 9.96
N GLN A 6 18.53 27.08 10.78
CA GLN A 6 17.62 28.18 11.11
C GLN A 6 17.31 29.07 9.90
N ASP A 7 18.29 29.27 9.03
CA ASP A 7 18.19 30.17 7.87
C ASP A 7 17.81 29.41 6.56
N GLN A 8 17.35 28.15 6.67
CA GLN A 8 16.93 27.38 5.50
C GLN A 8 15.52 27.80 5.10
N GLU A 9 15.38 28.39 3.94
CA GLU A 9 14.07 28.59 3.31
C GLU A 9 13.48 27.25 2.89
N ILE A 10 12.17 27.09 3.12
CA ILE A 10 11.40 25.95 2.66
C ILE A 10 10.67 26.39 1.39
N ASP A 11 11.44 26.45 0.33
CA ASP A 11 11.03 26.82 -1.02
C ASP A 11 10.90 25.59 -1.92
N HIS A 12 10.58 25.81 -3.18
CA HIS A 12 10.46 24.74 -4.18
C HIS A 12 11.72 23.88 -4.29
N ALA A 13 12.90 24.49 -4.33
CA ALA A 13 14.16 23.77 -4.45
C ALA A 13 14.44 22.88 -3.23
N PHE A 14 14.06 23.35 -2.04
CA PHE A 14 14.15 22.56 -0.82
C PHE A 14 13.21 21.35 -0.87
N LEU A 15 11.97 21.55 -1.29
CA LEU A 15 10.99 20.45 -1.42
C LEU A 15 11.43 19.43 -2.47
N GLU A 16 11.92 19.90 -3.62
CA GLU A 16 12.46 19.03 -4.68
C GLU A 16 13.63 18.18 -4.17
N MET A 17 14.56 18.78 -3.45
CA MET A 17 15.67 18.05 -2.83
C MET A 17 15.16 16.93 -1.91
N ARG A 18 14.18 17.21 -1.04
CA ARG A 18 13.61 16.19 -0.13
C ARG A 18 12.93 15.06 -0.87
N VAL A 19 12.15 15.37 -1.89
CA VAL A 19 11.47 14.37 -2.73
C VAL A 19 12.49 13.52 -3.48
N ARG A 20 13.53 14.12 -4.08
CA ARG A 20 14.60 13.37 -4.73
C ARG A 20 15.34 12.45 -3.77
N ASP A 21 15.73 12.96 -2.61
CA ASP A 21 16.42 12.16 -1.59
C ASP A 21 15.59 10.95 -1.20
N ALA A 22 14.28 11.13 -0.98
CA ALA A 22 13.37 10.05 -0.66
C ALA A 22 13.28 9.02 -1.79
N TRP A 23 13.10 9.46 -3.04
CA TRP A 23 13.01 8.57 -4.19
C TRP A 23 14.31 7.82 -4.46
N GLU A 24 15.45 8.50 -4.45
CA GLU A 24 16.77 7.89 -4.61
C GLU A 24 17.07 6.84 -3.53
N TYR A 25 16.61 7.08 -2.30
CA TYR A 25 16.71 6.07 -1.24
C TYR A 25 15.87 4.84 -1.55
N ARG A 26 14.62 5.01 -2.03
CA ARG A 26 13.74 3.87 -2.39
C ARG A 26 14.31 3.05 -3.52
N LYS A 27 14.85 3.67 -4.56
CA LYS A 27 15.51 2.96 -5.67
C LYS A 27 16.65 2.03 -5.21
N LYS A 28 17.31 2.36 -4.10
CA LYS A 28 18.43 1.57 -3.55
C LYS A 28 18.00 0.48 -2.58
N THR A 29 16.82 0.59 -1.99
CA THR A 29 16.46 -0.22 -0.82
C THR A 29 15.24 -1.11 -1.00
N VAL A 30 14.36 -0.79 -1.94
CA VAL A 30 13.13 -1.54 -2.16
C VAL A 30 12.83 -1.71 -3.65
N ASP A 31 11.98 -2.66 -3.99
CA ASP A 31 11.35 -2.72 -5.31
C ASP A 31 10.34 -1.57 -5.41
N THR A 32 10.54 -0.71 -6.40
CA THR A 32 9.79 0.55 -6.59
C THR A 32 8.57 0.40 -7.50
N SER A 33 8.23 -0.79 -7.95
CA SER A 33 7.01 -1.04 -8.75
C SER A 33 5.76 -0.57 -7.99
N SER A 34 5.68 -0.92 -6.70
CA SER A 34 4.72 -0.37 -5.73
C SER A 34 5.41 -0.26 -4.37
N CYS A 35 5.49 0.95 -3.82
CA CYS A 35 6.23 1.21 -2.57
C CYS A 35 5.77 2.49 -1.91
N ARG A 36 6.07 2.64 -0.62
CA ARG A 36 5.99 3.92 0.08
C ARG A 36 7.12 4.82 -0.36
N VAL A 37 6.82 5.87 -1.13
CA VAL A 37 7.82 6.82 -1.65
C VAL A 37 8.22 7.83 -0.59
N ILE A 38 7.24 8.41 0.12
CA ILE A 38 7.49 9.36 1.20
C ILE A 38 6.92 8.80 2.50
N PHE A 39 7.72 8.81 3.56
CA PHE A 39 7.36 8.34 4.88
C PHE A 39 7.65 9.38 5.96
N GLY A 40 6.91 10.47 5.94
CA GLY A 40 6.85 11.46 7.01
C GLY A 40 8.20 11.94 7.49
N GLU A 41 8.42 11.76 8.77
CA GLU A 41 9.63 12.20 9.49
C GLU A 41 10.89 11.51 9.00
N ALA A 42 10.80 10.29 8.51
CA ALA A 42 11.94 9.53 7.98
C ALA A 42 12.55 10.20 6.74
N ASP A 43 11.72 10.88 5.95
CA ASP A 43 12.13 11.60 4.75
C ASP A 43 12.14 13.13 4.94
N PHE A 44 12.07 13.59 6.20
CA PHE A 44 12.06 15.02 6.56
C PHE A 44 10.87 15.81 5.97
N LEU A 45 9.76 15.13 5.70
CA LEU A 45 8.48 15.70 5.27
C LEU A 45 7.39 15.31 6.30
N PRO A 46 7.47 15.83 7.54
CA PRO A 46 6.69 15.35 8.68
C PRO A 46 5.18 15.41 8.44
N GLY A 47 4.52 14.30 8.71
CA GLY A 47 3.07 14.17 8.55
C GLY A 47 2.62 13.93 7.10
N LEU A 48 3.54 13.73 6.15
CA LEU A 48 3.20 13.36 4.76
C LEU A 48 3.55 11.91 4.48
N VAL A 49 2.59 11.14 3.98
CA VAL A 49 2.82 9.82 3.43
C VAL A 49 2.39 9.82 1.97
N ILE A 50 3.24 9.30 1.09
CA ILE A 50 2.88 9.07 -0.31
C ILE A 50 3.26 7.65 -0.67
N ASP A 51 2.24 6.84 -0.99
CA ASP A 51 2.37 5.49 -1.49
C ASP A 51 2.17 5.48 -3.01
N LYS A 52 3.01 4.75 -3.72
CA LYS A 52 2.91 4.51 -5.15
C LYS A 52 2.41 3.09 -5.37
N PHE A 53 1.31 2.96 -6.11
CA PHE A 53 0.74 1.72 -6.59
C PHE A 53 0.80 1.72 -8.11
N SER A 54 1.76 1.00 -8.70
CA SER A 54 2.00 1.00 -10.15
C SER A 54 2.14 2.43 -10.70
N ASP A 55 1.14 2.96 -11.36
CA ASP A 55 1.07 4.29 -11.99
C ASP A 55 0.17 5.30 -11.23
N VAL A 56 -0.20 5.00 -10.00
CA VAL A 56 -1.05 5.84 -9.15
C VAL A 56 -0.33 6.21 -7.86
N LEU A 57 -0.50 7.45 -7.41
CA LEU A 57 -0.06 7.91 -6.10
C LEU A 57 -1.26 8.02 -5.14
N VAL A 58 -1.04 7.60 -3.89
CA VAL A 58 -1.98 7.83 -2.78
C VAL A 58 -1.30 8.69 -1.74
N VAL A 59 -1.94 9.81 -1.41
CA VAL A 59 -1.39 10.84 -0.52
C VAL A 59 -2.17 10.85 0.79
N GLU A 60 -1.48 10.82 1.91
CA GLU A 60 -2.02 11.07 3.23
C GLU A 60 -1.25 12.23 3.87
N SER A 61 -1.96 13.31 4.22
CA SER A 61 -1.41 14.48 4.88
C SER A 61 -2.02 14.63 6.27
N LEU A 62 -1.18 14.67 7.31
CA LEU A 62 -1.61 14.61 8.71
C LEU A 62 -1.30 15.89 9.49
N ALA A 63 -0.49 16.81 8.95
CA ALA A 63 -0.08 18.05 9.61
C ALA A 63 -0.38 19.27 8.77
N LEU A 64 -0.85 20.36 9.39
CA LEU A 64 -1.31 21.58 8.69
C LEU A 64 -0.24 22.20 7.78
N GLY A 65 1.02 22.23 8.24
CA GLY A 65 2.10 22.82 7.46
C GLY A 65 2.34 22.09 6.15
N ILE A 66 2.37 20.75 6.19
CA ILE A 66 2.62 19.93 5.00
C ILE A 66 1.38 19.85 4.11
N ASP A 67 0.18 19.94 4.70
CA ASP A 67 -1.09 19.92 3.96
C ASP A 67 -1.19 21.08 2.97
N ARG A 68 -0.65 22.25 3.33
CA ARG A 68 -0.59 23.43 2.46
C ARG A 68 0.38 23.29 1.28
N MET A 69 1.34 22.40 1.38
CA MET A 69 2.40 22.19 0.37
C MET A 69 2.19 20.85 -0.40
N LYS A 70 1.17 20.06 -0.04
CA LYS A 70 1.02 18.70 -0.55
C LYS A 70 0.89 18.63 -2.08
N GLU A 71 0.15 19.56 -2.69
CA GLU A 71 -0.05 19.58 -4.15
C GLU A 71 1.26 19.90 -4.87
N GLU A 72 2.01 20.90 -4.39
CA GLU A 72 3.34 21.22 -4.91
C GLU A 72 4.30 20.00 -4.78
N ILE A 73 4.30 19.33 -3.62
CA ILE A 73 5.12 18.13 -3.41
C ILE A 73 4.72 17.00 -4.37
N VAL A 74 3.43 16.83 -4.62
CA VAL A 74 2.91 15.85 -5.59
C VAL A 74 3.39 16.17 -7.00
N ASP A 75 3.34 17.43 -7.42
CA ASP A 75 3.79 17.83 -8.75
C ASP A 75 5.31 17.67 -8.90
N ILE A 76 6.09 18.02 -7.89
CA ILE A 76 7.52 17.72 -7.83
C ILE A 76 7.78 16.22 -7.94
N LEU A 77 7.05 15.39 -7.19
CA LEU A 77 7.23 13.95 -7.23
C LEU A 77 6.91 13.37 -8.61
N LYS A 78 5.83 13.83 -9.25
CA LYS A 78 5.52 13.42 -10.64
C LYS A 78 6.66 13.78 -11.60
N ALA A 79 7.25 14.98 -11.48
CA ALA A 79 8.38 15.39 -12.29
C ALA A 79 9.61 14.49 -12.06
N VAL A 80 9.96 14.23 -10.80
CA VAL A 80 11.07 13.35 -10.42
C VAL A 80 10.88 11.92 -10.93
N LEU A 81 9.68 11.38 -10.82
CA LEU A 81 9.35 10.04 -11.32
C LEU A 81 9.41 9.99 -12.86
N SER A 82 9.01 11.06 -13.54
CA SER A 82 9.06 11.17 -15.00
C SER A 82 10.49 11.11 -15.55
N GLU A 83 11.48 11.60 -14.83
CA GLU A 83 12.89 11.51 -15.21
C GLU A 83 13.37 10.05 -15.29
N ASP A 84 12.79 9.16 -14.47
CA ASP A 84 13.04 7.72 -14.51
C ASP A 84 12.06 6.97 -15.45
N GLY A 85 11.31 7.69 -16.30
CA GLY A 85 10.37 7.12 -17.26
C GLY A 85 9.06 6.62 -16.65
N ILE A 86 8.74 7.02 -15.40
CA ILE A 86 7.52 6.61 -14.70
C ILE A 86 6.47 7.71 -14.88
N THR A 87 5.38 7.37 -15.58
CA THR A 87 4.24 8.27 -15.75
C THR A 87 3.16 7.94 -14.72
N ILE A 88 2.73 8.94 -13.97
CA ILE A 88 1.64 8.82 -13.00
C ILE A 88 0.33 9.25 -13.66
N ARG A 89 -0.65 8.33 -13.76
CA ARG A 89 -1.95 8.60 -14.36
C ARG A 89 -2.93 9.29 -13.42
N GLY A 90 -2.72 9.17 -12.09
CA GLY A 90 -3.64 9.78 -11.15
C GLY A 90 -3.13 9.84 -9.73
N VAL A 91 -3.74 10.71 -8.93
CA VAL A 91 -3.43 10.91 -7.51
C VAL A 91 -4.72 10.91 -6.71
N TYR A 92 -4.75 10.09 -5.65
CA TYR A 92 -5.88 10.02 -4.74
C TYR A 92 -5.46 10.42 -3.32
N GLU A 93 -6.22 11.29 -2.67
CA GLU A 93 -5.97 11.70 -1.28
C GLU A 93 -6.76 10.84 -0.30
N ARG A 94 -6.08 10.31 0.71
CA ARG A 94 -6.59 9.55 1.84
C ARG A 94 -6.24 10.22 3.16
N SER A 95 -6.51 11.53 3.26
CA SER A 95 -6.29 12.35 4.46
C SER A 95 -7.51 12.31 5.38
N ASP A 96 -8.07 11.12 5.62
CA ASP A 96 -9.29 10.91 6.41
C ASP A 96 -9.05 10.42 7.84
N ALA A 97 -7.79 10.46 8.32
CA ALA A 97 -7.43 10.11 9.68
C ALA A 97 -7.94 11.14 10.71
N LYS A 98 -8.43 10.65 11.86
CA LYS A 98 -8.97 11.51 12.95
C LYS A 98 -7.94 12.49 13.51
N VAL A 99 -6.65 12.15 13.45
CA VAL A 99 -5.57 13.00 13.98
C VAL A 99 -5.52 14.39 13.34
N ARG A 100 -5.99 14.55 12.10
CA ARG A 100 -6.10 15.85 11.41
C ARG A 100 -6.91 16.88 12.19
N GLN A 101 -7.93 16.44 12.91
CA GLN A 101 -8.77 17.31 13.74
C GLN A 101 -7.99 17.99 14.87
N ASN A 102 -6.89 17.38 15.36
CA ASN A 102 -6.02 17.97 16.36
C ASN A 102 -5.25 19.18 15.82
N GLU A 103 -5.04 19.25 14.51
CA GLU A 103 -4.41 20.35 13.78
C GLU A 103 -5.46 21.36 13.22
N GLY A 104 -6.73 21.18 13.57
CA GLY A 104 -7.83 22.03 13.06
C GLY A 104 -8.19 21.78 11.59
N MET A 105 -7.81 20.63 11.03
CA MET A 105 -8.08 20.27 9.64
C MET A 105 -9.27 19.33 9.53
N GLU A 106 -10.01 19.44 8.45
CA GLU A 106 -11.07 18.50 8.10
C GLU A 106 -10.47 17.18 7.56
N ARG A 107 -11.26 16.12 7.65
CA ARG A 107 -10.95 14.84 7.00
C ARG A 107 -11.26 14.97 5.51
N VAL A 108 -10.30 14.60 4.66
CA VAL A 108 -10.41 14.72 3.20
C VAL A 108 -10.16 13.37 2.56
N LYS A 109 -11.00 13.04 1.57
CA LYS A 109 -10.85 11.89 0.70
C LYS A 109 -11.31 12.28 -0.70
N GLY A 110 -10.47 12.10 -1.73
CA GLY A 110 -10.81 12.52 -3.07
C GLY A 110 -9.64 12.52 -4.04
N PHE A 111 -9.91 12.93 -5.28
CA PHE A 111 -8.89 13.06 -6.32
C PHE A 111 -8.10 14.37 -6.15
N ILE A 112 -6.80 14.31 -6.40
CA ILE A 112 -5.97 15.50 -6.62
C ILE A 112 -5.75 15.58 -8.13
N GLY A 113 -6.41 16.54 -8.77
CA GLY A 113 -6.46 16.68 -10.22
C GLY A 113 -7.63 15.90 -10.86
N GLU A 114 -7.39 15.25 -11.98
CA GLU A 114 -8.41 14.54 -12.75
C GLU A 114 -8.84 13.22 -12.10
N GLU A 115 -10.11 12.86 -12.27
CA GLU A 115 -10.65 11.58 -11.83
C GLU A 115 -10.11 10.43 -12.69
N PHE A 116 -9.89 9.27 -12.07
CA PHE A 116 -9.43 8.05 -12.73
C PHE A 116 -10.07 6.81 -12.09
N ASP A 117 -9.92 5.64 -12.73
CA ASP A 117 -10.32 4.37 -12.14
C ASP A 117 -9.42 4.05 -10.93
N THR A 118 -10.03 3.99 -9.74
CA THR A 118 -9.35 3.77 -8.47
C THR A 118 -8.89 2.34 -8.24
N LYS A 119 -9.33 1.40 -9.09
CA LYS A 119 -8.83 0.04 -9.09
C LYS A 119 -7.51 -0.03 -9.87
N VAL A 120 -6.46 -0.45 -9.19
CA VAL A 120 -5.09 -0.48 -9.72
C VAL A 120 -4.53 -1.89 -9.61
N GLU A 121 -4.08 -2.44 -10.73
CA GLU A 121 -3.35 -3.69 -10.70
C GLU A 121 -1.90 -3.45 -10.29
N ILE A 122 -1.44 -4.19 -9.29
CA ILE A 122 -0.04 -4.21 -8.86
C ILE A 122 0.52 -5.62 -8.97
N VAL A 123 1.84 -5.72 -9.10
CA VAL A 123 2.58 -6.99 -9.00
C VAL A 123 3.55 -6.90 -7.84
N GLU A 124 3.47 -7.84 -6.92
CA GLU A 124 4.39 -7.95 -5.78
C GLU A 124 4.80 -9.40 -5.57
N ASN A 125 6.11 -9.66 -5.51
CA ASN A 125 6.66 -11.01 -5.31
C ASN A 125 6.16 -12.04 -6.34
N GLY A 126 5.84 -11.60 -7.56
CA GLY A 126 5.27 -12.44 -8.63
C GLY A 126 3.76 -12.69 -8.51
N VAL A 127 3.09 -12.12 -7.52
CA VAL A 127 1.64 -12.18 -7.33
C VAL A 127 1.00 -10.89 -7.82
N ARG A 128 -0.08 -11.02 -8.58
CA ARG A 128 -0.90 -9.90 -9.06
C ARG A 128 -2.03 -9.61 -8.07
N TYR A 129 -2.25 -8.34 -7.78
CA TYR A 129 -3.35 -7.89 -6.93
C TYR A 129 -4.11 -6.75 -7.59
N MET A 130 -5.43 -6.78 -7.47
CA MET A 130 -6.26 -5.61 -7.71
C MET A 130 -6.38 -4.83 -6.39
N VAL A 131 -5.85 -3.62 -6.36
CA VAL A 131 -5.88 -2.72 -5.19
C VAL A 131 -6.89 -1.61 -5.46
N ASP A 132 -7.81 -1.37 -4.53
CA ASP A 132 -8.69 -0.20 -4.58
C ASP A 132 -8.11 0.91 -3.69
N VAL A 133 -7.55 1.96 -4.32
CA VAL A 133 -6.95 3.08 -3.60
C VAL A 133 -7.96 3.99 -2.93
N LYS A 134 -9.23 3.90 -3.33
CA LYS A 134 -10.34 4.65 -2.75
C LYS A 134 -10.91 3.97 -1.51
N ASP A 135 -11.24 2.68 -1.60
CA ASP A 135 -12.00 1.97 -0.57
C ASP A 135 -11.21 0.85 0.13
N GLY A 136 -9.98 0.57 -0.35
CA GLY A 136 -9.06 -0.37 0.29
C GLY A 136 -8.59 0.09 1.69
N GLN A 137 -8.07 -0.84 2.49
CA GLN A 137 -7.52 -0.53 3.82
C GLN A 137 -6.24 0.32 3.71
N LYS A 138 -5.98 1.15 4.73
CA LYS A 138 -4.90 2.15 4.74
C LYS A 138 -4.97 3.01 3.46
N THR A 139 -3.91 3.05 2.69
CA THR A 139 -3.82 3.71 1.38
C THR A 139 -4.26 2.83 0.22
N GLY A 140 -4.71 1.59 0.49
CA GLY A 140 -5.17 0.61 -0.49
C GLY A 140 -4.64 -0.80 -0.26
N PHE A 141 -3.38 -0.93 0.16
CA PHE A 141 -2.70 -2.21 0.38
C PHE A 141 -1.59 -2.08 1.45
N PHE A 142 -1.23 -3.19 2.10
CA PHE A 142 -0.20 -3.23 3.14
C PHE A 142 1.20 -3.39 2.55
N LEU A 143 1.76 -2.33 1.97
CA LEU A 143 3.08 -2.33 1.33
C LEU A 143 4.23 -2.68 2.29
N ASP A 144 4.06 -2.41 3.59
CA ASP A 144 5.04 -2.73 4.65
C ASP A 144 5.25 -4.24 4.83
N GLN A 145 4.29 -5.09 4.41
CA GLN A 145 4.36 -6.53 4.55
C GLN A 145 5.01 -7.25 3.35
N LYS A 146 5.45 -6.52 2.33
CA LYS A 146 6.01 -7.07 1.08
C LYS A 146 7.06 -8.15 1.30
N TYR A 147 8.05 -7.86 2.12
CA TYR A 147 9.17 -8.77 2.38
C TYR A 147 8.79 -9.90 3.34
N ASN A 148 7.83 -9.69 4.23
CA ASN A 148 7.28 -10.75 5.07
C ASN A 148 6.53 -11.77 4.21
N ARG A 149 5.71 -11.30 3.24
CA ARG A 149 5.05 -12.17 2.27
C ARG A 149 6.05 -12.95 1.42
N LEU A 150 7.13 -12.32 0.97
CA LEU A 150 8.20 -13.01 0.26
C LEU A 150 8.90 -14.05 1.14
N ALA A 151 9.15 -13.72 2.40
CA ALA A 151 9.88 -14.60 3.32
C ALA A 151 9.15 -15.91 3.60
N ILE A 152 7.81 -15.93 3.64
CA ILE A 152 7.06 -17.16 3.90
C ILE A 152 7.08 -18.12 2.71
N GLN A 153 7.29 -17.65 1.48
CA GLN A 153 7.26 -18.49 0.28
C GLN A 153 8.17 -19.70 0.40
N ARG A 154 9.36 -19.55 0.99
CA ARG A 154 10.33 -20.66 1.20
C ARG A 154 9.83 -21.78 2.10
N LEU A 155 8.77 -21.55 2.89
CA LEU A 155 8.20 -22.50 3.83
C LEU A 155 6.95 -23.23 3.27
N CYS A 156 6.42 -22.75 2.14
CA CYS A 156 5.09 -23.12 1.68
C CYS A 156 5.06 -24.30 0.70
N LYS A 157 6.20 -24.67 0.09
CA LYS A 157 6.22 -25.74 -0.90
C LYS A 157 5.70 -27.06 -0.29
N ASP A 158 4.71 -27.66 -0.97
CA ASP A 158 4.04 -28.89 -0.59
C ASP A 158 3.35 -28.85 0.80
N ALA A 159 3.18 -27.67 1.40
CA ALA A 159 2.57 -27.45 2.70
C ALA A 159 1.04 -27.29 2.59
N GLU A 160 0.33 -27.66 3.65
CA GLU A 160 -1.03 -27.20 3.96
C GLU A 160 -0.88 -25.88 4.75
N VAL A 161 -1.54 -24.83 4.30
CA VAL A 161 -1.37 -23.49 4.88
C VAL A 161 -2.71 -22.91 5.31
N LEU A 162 -2.78 -22.40 6.54
CA LEU A 162 -3.89 -21.59 7.05
C LEU A 162 -3.42 -20.15 7.24
N ASP A 163 -4.05 -19.21 6.54
CA ASP A 163 -3.81 -17.77 6.64
C ASP A 163 -4.96 -17.11 7.40
N CYS A 164 -4.76 -16.88 8.69
CA CYS A 164 -5.71 -16.20 9.57
C CYS A 164 -5.64 -14.69 9.40
N PHE A 165 -6.81 -14.04 9.32
CA PHE A 165 -6.93 -12.59 9.05
C PHE A 165 -6.37 -12.21 7.68
N THR A 166 -6.71 -13.02 6.69
CA THR A 166 -6.12 -12.98 5.35
C THR A 166 -6.41 -11.68 4.59
N HIS A 167 -7.43 -10.93 5.00
CA HIS A 167 -7.91 -9.70 4.36
C HIS A 167 -8.18 -9.91 2.86
N THR A 168 -7.36 -9.36 1.96
CA THR A 168 -7.47 -9.53 0.51
C THR A 168 -6.64 -10.70 -0.04
N GLY A 169 -6.25 -11.64 0.82
CA GLY A 169 -5.57 -12.89 0.45
C GLY A 169 -4.08 -12.78 0.23
N SER A 170 -3.43 -11.72 0.69
CA SER A 170 -2.07 -11.43 0.25
C SER A 170 -1.02 -12.44 0.72
N PHE A 171 -1.10 -12.97 1.93
CA PHE A 171 -0.23 -14.04 2.41
C PHE A 171 -0.62 -15.39 1.80
N ALA A 172 -1.92 -15.71 1.76
CA ALA A 172 -2.43 -16.93 1.15
C ALA A 172 -1.99 -17.09 -0.31
N LEU A 173 -2.06 -16.02 -1.11
CA LEU A 173 -1.64 -16.04 -2.51
C LEU A 173 -0.13 -16.21 -2.67
N ASN A 174 0.68 -15.60 -1.79
CA ASN A 174 2.12 -15.85 -1.76
C ASN A 174 2.46 -17.31 -1.42
N ALA A 175 1.70 -17.94 -0.51
CA ALA A 175 1.83 -19.37 -0.23
C ALA A 175 1.43 -20.23 -1.44
N GLY A 176 0.32 -19.88 -2.09
CA GLY A 176 -0.17 -20.59 -3.27
C GLY A 176 0.82 -20.58 -4.44
N ILE A 177 1.36 -19.40 -4.79
CA ILE A 177 2.33 -19.27 -5.90
C ILE A 177 3.66 -19.97 -5.58
N ALA A 178 4.02 -20.07 -4.30
CA ALA A 178 5.22 -20.78 -3.83
C ALA A 178 5.07 -22.30 -3.86
N GLY A 179 3.91 -22.83 -4.28
CA GLY A 179 3.68 -24.27 -4.44
C GLY A 179 3.13 -24.97 -3.20
N ALA A 180 2.41 -24.26 -2.33
CA ALA A 180 1.63 -24.90 -1.29
C ALA A 180 0.68 -25.92 -1.90
N LYS A 181 0.43 -27.03 -1.20
CA LYS A 181 -0.46 -28.09 -1.67
C LYS A 181 -1.90 -27.60 -1.61
N HIS A 182 -2.27 -26.99 -0.51
CA HIS A 182 -3.56 -26.32 -0.29
C HIS A 182 -3.39 -25.12 0.64
N VAL A 183 -4.18 -24.07 0.43
CA VAL A 183 -4.17 -22.86 1.26
C VAL A 183 -5.60 -22.47 1.58
N THR A 184 -5.89 -22.28 2.86
CA THR A 184 -7.16 -21.71 3.33
C THR A 184 -6.91 -20.33 3.93
N GLY A 185 -7.46 -19.28 3.32
CA GLY A 185 -7.45 -17.90 3.85
C GLY A 185 -8.75 -17.60 4.56
N VAL A 186 -8.70 -17.07 5.78
CA VAL A 186 -9.88 -16.78 6.61
C VAL A 186 -9.88 -15.32 7.03
N ASP A 187 -11.02 -14.65 6.85
CA ASP A 187 -11.27 -13.29 7.35
C ASP A 187 -12.76 -13.09 7.64
N ALA A 188 -13.08 -12.23 8.58
CA ALA A 188 -14.46 -11.88 8.91
C ALA A 188 -15.08 -10.87 7.93
N SER A 189 -14.26 -10.21 7.10
CA SER A 189 -14.70 -9.21 6.11
C SER A 189 -15.17 -9.90 4.83
N GLU A 190 -16.46 -9.90 4.57
CA GLU A 190 -17.03 -10.42 3.32
C GLU A 190 -16.42 -9.73 2.09
N LEU A 191 -16.31 -8.40 2.12
CA LEU A 191 -15.69 -7.62 1.05
C LEU A 191 -14.21 -8.00 0.85
N GLY A 192 -13.46 -8.21 1.93
CA GLY A 192 -12.07 -8.66 1.86
C GLY A 192 -11.95 -10.04 1.22
N ILE A 193 -12.82 -10.97 1.58
CA ILE A 193 -12.87 -12.33 1.03
C ILE A 193 -13.27 -12.32 -0.47
N GLU A 194 -14.23 -11.50 -0.87
CA GLU A 194 -14.57 -11.35 -2.29
C GLU A 194 -13.36 -10.86 -3.11
N GLN A 195 -12.67 -9.85 -2.61
CA GLN A 195 -11.47 -9.32 -3.26
C GLN A 195 -10.32 -10.35 -3.27
N ALA A 196 -10.18 -11.14 -2.20
CA ALA A 196 -9.20 -12.23 -2.14
C ALA A 196 -9.48 -13.32 -3.21
N ARG A 197 -10.75 -13.67 -3.42
CA ARG A 197 -11.16 -14.59 -4.49
C ARG A 197 -10.91 -14.02 -5.89
N GLU A 198 -11.14 -12.71 -6.09
CA GLU A 198 -10.79 -12.04 -7.35
C GLU A 198 -9.29 -12.10 -7.59
N ASN A 199 -8.48 -11.83 -6.57
CA ASN A 199 -7.03 -11.93 -6.64
C ASN A 199 -6.55 -13.37 -6.92
N ALA A 200 -7.21 -14.39 -6.36
CA ALA A 200 -6.89 -15.79 -6.69
C ALA A 200 -7.12 -16.08 -8.18
N ARG A 201 -8.27 -15.66 -8.74
CA ARG A 201 -8.57 -15.83 -10.17
C ARG A 201 -7.55 -15.09 -11.04
N LEU A 202 -7.16 -13.87 -10.65
CA LEU A 202 -6.17 -13.08 -11.37
C LEU A 202 -4.82 -13.80 -11.50
N ASN A 203 -4.52 -14.71 -10.56
CA ASN A 203 -3.29 -15.50 -10.50
C ASN A 203 -3.46 -16.96 -10.95
N GLY A 204 -4.69 -17.42 -11.29
CA GLY A 204 -4.96 -18.83 -11.62
C GLY A 204 -4.71 -19.77 -10.45
N LEU A 205 -5.08 -19.35 -9.23
CA LEU A 205 -4.84 -20.11 -8.00
C LEU A 205 -6.12 -20.66 -7.35
N GLU A 206 -7.29 -20.56 -7.99
CA GLU A 206 -8.59 -20.94 -7.42
C GLU A 206 -8.68 -22.41 -7.02
N ASP A 207 -7.97 -23.28 -7.74
CA ASP A 207 -7.95 -24.72 -7.44
C ASP A 207 -7.09 -25.07 -6.21
N ARG A 208 -6.29 -24.13 -5.72
CA ARG A 208 -5.30 -24.35 -4.67
C ARG A 208 -5.52 -23.48 -3.45
N VAL A 209 -6.06 -22.28 -3.64
CA VAL A 209 -6.27 -21.29 -2.59
C VAL A 209 -7.76 -21.02 -2.46
N GLU A 210 -8.32 -21.38 -1.33
CA GLU A 210 -9.71 -21.10 -0.99
C GLU A 210 -9.80 -19.98 0.06
N PHE A 211 -10.93 -19.28 0.07
CA PHE A 211 -11.19 -18.22 1.03
C PHE A 211 -12.53 -18.40 1.72
N VAL A 212 -12.48 -18.36 3.06
CA VAL A 212 -13.63 -18.56 3.95
C VAL A 212 -13.94 -17.27 4.71
N CYS A 213 -15.18 -16.80 4.60
CA CYS A 213 -15.67 -15.69 5.42
C CYS A 213 -16.13 -16.22 6.77
N ALA A 214 -15.32 -16.03 7.81
CA ALA A 214 -15.61 -16.48 9.16
C ALA A 214 -14.81 -15.69 10.20
N ASP A 215 -15.29 -15.67 11.44
CA ASP A 215 -14.47 -15.25 12.57
C ASP A 215 -13.42 -16.33 12.85
N VAL A 216 -12.16 -15.94 12.84
CA VAL A 216 -11.01 -16.84 13.05
C VAL A 216 -11.07 -17.50 14.43
N PHE A 217 -11.49 -16.76 15.47
CA PHE A 217 -11.58 -17.29 16.84
C PHE A 217 -12.70 -18.32 17.01
N ASP A 218 -13.75 -18.22 16.18
CA ASP A 218 -14.83 -19.21 16.15
C ASP A 218 -14.49 -20.42 15.28
N LEU A 219 -13.61 -20.26 14.31
CA LEU A 219 -13.22 -21.31 13.36
C LEU A 219 -12.11 -22.22 13.91
N LEU A 220 -11.07 -21.66 14.51
CA LEU A 220 -9.90 -22.42 14.98
C LEU A 220 -10.24 -23.59 15.91
N PRO A 221 -11.14 -23.45 16.92
CA PRO A 221 -11.51 -24.56 17.77
C PRO A 221 -12.18 -25.73 17.02
N LYS A 222 -12.92 -25.44 15.94
CA LYS A 222 -13.59 -26.47 15.12
C LYS A 222 -12.59 -27.25 14.27
N LEU A 223 -11.53 -26.58 13.78
CA LEU A 223 -10.46 -27.24 13.01
C LEU A 223 -9.55 -28.12 13.89
N GLU A 224 -9.50 -27.85 15.21
CA GLU A 224 -8.73 -28.66 16.15
C GLU A 224 -9.44 -29.99 16.48
N GLU A 225 -10.77 -30.06 16.31
CA GLU A 225 -11.60 -31.24 16.56
C GLU A 225 -11.63 -32.23 15.38
N GLU A 226 -11.19 -31.83 14.19
CA GLU A 226 -11.09 -32.65 12.96
C GLU A 226 -9.69 -33.29 12.83
#